data_e54329352dfb22c3d1a77c114b4b6509
#
_entry.id   e54329352dfb22c3d1a77c114b4b6509
#
_cell.length_a   1.000
_cell.length_b   1.000
_cell.length_c   1.000
_cell.angle_alpha   90.00
_cell.angle_beta   90.00
_cell.angle_gamma   90.00
#
_symmetry.space_group_name_H-M   'P 1'
#
loop_
_entity.id
_entity.type
_entity.pdbx_description
1 polymer ?
#
loop_
_entity_poly.entity_id
_entity_poly.type
_entity_poly.pdbx_seq_one_letter_code
_entity_poly.pdbx_strand_id
1 'polypeptide(L)'
;IVYRFKARDLHLVLSPGPDGKPVRFKVSIDGKPPGDAHGVDVASNGSGTVTGQRLYQLVRQSGAVAEHTFSIEFLDSGVSAYAFTFG
;
A
#
# COMPACT_ATOMS: atom_id res chain seq x y z
N ILE A 1 -9.60 -0.84 0.30
CA ILE A 1 -9.39 -0.03 1.51
C ILE A 1 -9.06 1.39 1.08
N VAL A 2 -9.77 2.34 1.63
CA VAL A 2 -9.53 3.76 1.42
C VAL A 2 -9.26 4.39 2.77
N TYR A 3 -8.19 5.18 2.87
CA TYR A 3 -7.79 5.78 4.14
C TYR A 3 -7.21 7.17 3.92
N ARG A 4 -7.71 8.14 4.69
CA ARG A 4 -7.14 9.49 4.67
C ARG A 4 -6.04 9.60 5.70
N PHE A 5 -4.87 10.08 5.30
CA PHE A 5 -3.70 10.10 6.18
C PHE A 5 -2.88 11.38 5.99
N LYS A 6 -2.09 11.68 7.03
CA LYS A 6 -1.16 12.81 7.01
C LYS A 6 0.17 12.34 7.60
N ALA A 7 1.04 11.82 6.75
CA ALA A 7 2.35 11.31 7.13
C ALA A 7 3.25 11.23 5.90
N ARG A 8 4.57 11.14 6.12
CA ARG A 8 5.52 10.92 5.04
C ARG A 8 5.38 9.49 4.50
N ASP A 9 5.28 8.51 5.39
CA ASP A 9 5.27 7.10 5.05
C ASP A 9 3.94 6.47 5.47
N LEU A 10 3.46 5.54 4.67
CA LEU A 10 2.33 4.69 5.01
C LEU A 10 2.72 3.24 4.79
N HIS A 11 2.56 2.44 5.82
CA HIS A 11 2.85 1.01 5.81
C HIS A 11 1.58 0.25 6.21
N LEU A 12 1.44 -0.96 5.68
CA LEU A 12 0.31 -1.82 5.99
C LEU A 12 0.82 -3.25 6.15
N VAL A 13 0.44 -3.90 7.24
CA VAL A 13 0.75 -5.31 7.44
C VAL A 13 -0.27 -6.14 6.66
N LEU A 14 0.21 -6.92 5.72
CA LEU A 14 -0.60 -7.73 4.83
C LEU A 14 -0.11 -9.19 4.86
N SER A 15 -1.03 -10.10 4.62
CA SER A 15 -0.75 -11.52 4.47
C SER A 15 -1.51 -12.08 3.28
N PRO A 16 -0.91 -12.97 2.48
CA PRO A 16 -1.67 -13.72 1.49
C PRO A 16 -2.66 -14.65 2.20
N GLY A 17 -3.57 -15.25 1.46
CA GLY A 17 -4.55 -16.18 2.02
C GLY A 17 -3.93 -17.47 2.57
N PRO A 18 -4.76 -18.35 3.15
CA PRO A 18 -4.28 -19.61 3.75
C PRO A 18 -3.56 -20.54 2.77
N ASP A 19 -3.83 -20.41 1.47
CA ASP A 19 -3.16 -21.18 0.41
C ASP A 19 -1.77 -20.64 0.08
N GLY A 20 -1.37 -19.50 0.62
CA GLY A 20 -0.07 -18.88 0.39
C GLY A 20 0.13 -18.31 -1.00
N LYS A 21 -0.90 -18.26 -1.83
CA LYS A 21 -0.77 -17.72 -3.19
C LYS A 21 -0.55 -16.21 -3.16
N PRO A 22 0.33 -15.69 -4.03
CA PRO A 22 0.53 -14.24 -4.11
C PRO A 22 -0.76 -13.50 -4.43
N VAL A 23 -0.92 -12.31 -3.83
CA VAL A 23 -2.08 -11.44 -4.09
C VAL A 23 -1.56 -10.13 -4.67
N ARG A 24 -1.97 -9.83 -5.89
CA ARG A 24 -1.62 -8.58 -6.56
C ARG A 24 -2.49 -7.46 -6.02
N PHE A 25 -1.90 -6.26 -5.97
CA PHE A 25 -2.65 -5.08 -5.55
C PHE A 25 -2.24 -3.86 -6.36
N LYS A 26 -3.05 -2.81 -6.25
CA LYS A 26 -2.78 -1.51 -6.86
C LYS A 26 -3.03 -0.41 -5.83
N VAL A 27 -2.06 0.48 -5.69
CA VAL A 27 -2.11 1.62 -4.78
C VAL A 27 -2.38 2.89 -5.58
N SER A 28 -3.20 3.78 -5.03
CA SER A 28 -3.35 5.13 -5.55
C SER A 28 -3.30 6.14 -4.41
N ILE A 29 -2.90 7.36 -4.75
CA ILE A 29 -2.88 8.51 -3.86
C ILE A 29 -3.70 9.60 -4.53
N ASP A 30 -4.74 10.08 -3.84
CA ASP A 30 -5.67 11.09 -4.37
C ASP A 30 -6.25 10.70 -5.73
N GLY A 31 -6.53 9.40 -5.91
CA GLY A 31 -7.12 8.86 -7.13
C GLY A 31 -6.15 8.69 -8.29
N LYS A 32 -4.85 8.85 -8.07
CA LYS A 32 -3.81 8.75 -9.10
C LYS A 32 -2.76 7.72 -8.70
N PRO A 33 -2.00 7.16 -9.67
CA PRO A 33 -0.83 6.35 -9.33
C PRO A 33 0.12 7.14 -8.43
N PRO A 34 0.84 6.47 -7.51
CA PRO A 34 1.69 7.18 -6.54
C PRO A 34 2.88 7.89 -7.16
N GLY A 35 3.33 7.47 -8.35
CA GLY A 35 4.50 8.09 -8.98
C GLY A 35 5.72 8.00 -8.07
N ASP A 36 6.42 9.12 -7.89
CA ASP A 36 7.62 9.20 -7.06
C ASP A 36 7.34 9.00 -5.57
N ALA A 37 6.08 9.05 -5.15
CA ALA A 37 5.68 8.81 -3.75
C ALA A 37 5.48 7.32 -3.44
N HIS A 38 5.82 6.41 -4.36
CA HIS A 38 5.69 4.98 -4.10
C HIS A 38 6.68 4.53 -3.01
N GLY A 39 6.23 3.62 -2.15
CA GLY A 39 7.10 2.92 -1.20
C GLY A 39 7.94 1.85 -1.89
N VAL A 40 8.86 1.22 -1.15
CA VAL A 40 9.79 0.24 -1.74
C VAL A 40 9.07 -1.02 -2.26
N ASP A 41 7.86 -1.31 -1.75
CA ASP A 41 7.09 -2.50 -2.13
C ASP A 41 6.11 -2.22 -3.27
N VAL A 42 6.14 -1.05 -3.85
CA VAL A 42 5.19 -0.60 -4.88
C VAL A 42 5.96 0.04 -6.03
N ALA A 43 5.57 -0.28 -7.26
CA ALA A 43 6.10 0.40 -8.42
C ALA A 43 5.46 1.79 -8.57
N SER A 44 6.06 2.65 -9.40
CA SER A 44 5.56 4.01 -9.61
C SER A 44 4.12 4.06 -10.15
N ASN A 45 3.68 3.01 -10.84
CA ASN A 45 2.30 2.89 -11.32
C ASN A 45 1.32 2.37 -10.26
N GLY A 46 1.78 2.07 -9.05
CA GLY A 46 0.97 1.57 -7.94
C GLY A 46 0.92 0.06 -7.80
N SER A 47 1.54 -0.70 -8.70
CA SER A 47 1.47 -2.16 -8.67
C SER A 47 2.36 -2.75 -7.60
N GLY A 48 1.88 -3.79 -6.92
CA GLY A 48 2.65 -4.58 -5.97
C GLY A 48 2.05 -5.97 -5.78
N THR A 49 2.72 -6.80 -4.98
CA THR A 49 2.29 -8.18 -4.74
C THR A 49 2.55 -8.56 -3.29
N VAL A 50 1.53 -9.11 -2.64
CA VAL A 50 1.64 -9.68 -1.29
C VAL A 50 2.11 -11.11 -1.45
N THR A 51 3.32 -11.43 -0.96
CA THR A 51 3.91 -12.76 -1.09
C THR A 51 4.06 -13.49 0.24
N GLY A 52 4.13 -12.77 1.35
CA GLY A 52 4.23 -13.32 2.69
C GLY A 52 3.65 -12.35 3.70
N GLN A 53 3.45 -12.81 4.92
CA GLN A 53 2.98 -11.94 5.99
C GLN A 53 4.12 -11.05 6.45
N ARG A 54 3.98 -9.75 6.23
CA ARG A 54 4.94 -8.75 6.69
C ARG A 54 4.36 -7.34 6.57
N LEU A 55 5.13 -6.38 7.01
CA LEU A 55 4.85 -4.97 6.78
C LEU A 55 5.27 -4.60 5.36
N TYR A 56 4.36 -4.01 4.60
CA TYR A 56 4.60 -3.52 3.25
C TYR A 56 4.69 -2.00 3.27
N GLN A 57 5.75 -1.46 2.67
CA GLN A 57 5.96 -0.02 2.56
C GLN A 57 5.31 0.47 1.28
N LEU A 58 4.16 1.10 1.40
CA LEU A 58 3.29 1.41 0.26
C LEU A 58 3.44 2.84 -0.23
N VAL A 59 3.69 3.78 0.68
CA VAL A 59 3.83 5.20 0.34
C VAL A 59 5.06 5.76 1.05
N ARG A 60 5.87 6.53 0.31
CA ARG A 60 6.94 7.32 0.85
C ARG A 60 7.00 8.65 0.11
N GLN A 61 6.55 9.69 0.75
CA GLN A 61 6.48 11.02 0.16
C GLN A 61 7.76 11.81 0.41
N SER A 62 8.10 12.68 -0.53
CA SER A 62 9.12 13.70 -0.36
C SER A 62 8.44 15.05 -0.18
N GLY A 63 9.16 16.01 0.41
CA GLY A 63 8.63 17.35 0.62
C GLY A 63 7.81 17.46 1.90
N ALA A 64 6.95 18.47 1.96
CA ALA A 64 6.15 18.77 3.14
C ALA A 64 5.08 17.69 3.37
N VAL A 65 4.87 17.35 4.64
CA VAL A 65 3.79 16.43 5.02
C VAL A 65 2.45 17.14 4.80
N ALA A 66 1.58 16.48 4.04
CA ALA A 66 0.24 16.96 3.75
C ALA A 66 -0.76 15.81 3.83
N GLU A 67 -2.03 16.15 3.88
CA GLU A 67 -3.11 15.17 3.95
C GLU A 67 -3.41 14.63 2.55
N HIS A 68 -3.49 13.30 2.43
CA HIS A 68 -3.79 12.60 1.19
C HIS A 68 -4.77 11.47 1.42
N THR A 69 -5.46 11.06 0.36
CA THR A 69 -6.32 9.89 0.37
C THR A 69 -5.57 8.72 -0.25
N PHE A 70 -5.25 7.73 0.57
CA PHE A 70 -4.65 6.46 0.14
C PHE A 70 -5.75 5.48 -0.23
N SER A 71 -5.55 4.74 -1.32
CA SER A 71 -6.41 3.61 -1.62
C SER A 71 -5.58 2.42 -2.10
N ILE A 72 -6.01 1.21 -1.72
CA ILE A 72 -5.42 -0.03 -2.20
C ILE A 72 -6.54 -0.94 -2.68
N GLU A 73 -6.39 -1.46 -3.90
CA GLU A 73 -7.30 -2.42 -4.51
C GLU A 73 -6.57 -3.74 -4.65
N PHE A 74 -7.15 -4.80 -4.10
CA PHE A 74 -6.61 -6.15 -4.25
C PHE A 74 -7.22 -6.80 -5.49
N LEU A 75 -6.35 -7.28 -6.39
CA LEU A 75 -6.75 -7.85 -7.67
C LEU A 75 -7.02 -9.35 -7.59
N ASP A 76 -6.60 -9.98 -6.50
CA ASP A 76 -6.85 -11.39 -6.22
C ASP A 76 -7.50 -11.52 -4.85
N SER A 77 -8.21 -12.61 -4.60
CA SER A 77 -8.89 -12.84 -3.33
C SER A 77 -7.99 -13.48 -2.28
N GLY A 78 -8.43 -13.45 -1.02
CA GLY A 78 -7.80 -14.19 0.09
C GLY A 78 -6.84 -13.39 0.93
N VAL A 79 -6.56 -12.13 0.60
CA VAL A 79 -5.64 -11.29 1.38
C VAL A 79 -6.23 -10.95 2.75
N SER A 80 -5.36 -10.85 3.76
CA SER A 80 -5.71 -10.30 5.07
C SER A 80 -4.89 -9.03 5.32
N ALA A 81 -5.56 -7.99 5.81
CA ALA A 81 -4.94 -6.73 6.20
C ALA A 81 -5.12 -6.55 7.71
N TYR A 82 -4.03 -6.18 8.41
CA TYR A 82 -4.04 -6.14 9.87
C TYR A 82 -3.97 -4.74 10.45
N ALA A 83 -2.94 -3.97 10.10
CA ALA A 83 -2.72 -2.69 10.74
C ALA A 83 -1.97 -1.72 9.84
N PHE A 84 -2.37 -0.45 9.88
CA PHE A 84 -1.60 0.64 9.31
C PHE A 84 -0.54 1.10 10.30
N THR A 85 0.64 1.50 9.78
CA THR A 85 1.63 2.27 10.52
C THR A 85 2.08 3.45 9.68
N PHE A 86 2.50 4.53 10.35
CA PHE A 86 2.88 5.77 9.70
C PHE A 86 4.25 6.24 10.21
N GLY A 87 5.01 6.83 9.34
CA GLY A 87 6.30 7.38 9.69
C GLY A 87 6.51 8.82 9.23
#